data_9a2c0633082dadfdc69ed401c4ae20f7
#
_entry.id   9a2c0633082dadfdc69ed401c4ae20f7
#
_cell.length_a   1.000
_cell.length_b   1.000
_cell.length_c   1.000
_cell.angle_alpha   90.00
_cell.angle_beta   90.00
_cell.angle_gamma   90.00
#
_symmetry.space_group_name_H-M   'P 1'
#
loop_
_entity.id
_entity.type
_entity.pdbx_description
1 polymer ?
#
loop_
_entity_poly.entity_id
_entity_poly.type
_entity_poly.pdbx_seq_one_letter_code
_entity_poly.pdbx_strand_id
1 'polypeptide(L)'
;MPVSMPPATRALLLLNVALFAVQYLTGDLLLRPFALWPPASAQFPGAPSFQVWQLLTYGFLHGSLTHLFFNMFALYMFGGEIERLLGTRHYVTYYLVCVVGAAVAQLLVISNMNMAPIPTVGASGGVFGLLLA
;
A
#
# COMPACT_ATOMS: atom_id res chain seq x y z
N MET A 1 19.42 -21.18 -16.03
CA MET A 1 18.98 -21.16 -14.62
C MET A 1 18.03 -20.00 -14.42
N PRO A 2 16.83 -20.27 -13.95
CA PRO A 2 15.95 -19.16 -13.58
C PRO A 2 16.56 -18.40 -12.43
N VAL A 3 16.59 -17.06 -12.56
CA VAL A 3 17.07 -16.20 -11.48
C VAL A 3 16.02 -16.19 -10.37
N SER A 4 16.43 -16.53 -9.15
CA SER A 4 15.53 -16.53 -8.02
C SER A 4 15.08 -15.10 -7.69
N MET A 5 13.83 -14.96 -7.26
CA MET A 5 13.29 -13.66 -6.86
C MET A 5 14.06 -13.15 -5.63
N PRO A 6 14.52 -11.88 -5.64
CA PRO A 6 15.21 -11.30 -4.49
C PRO A 6 14.35 -11.28 -3.23
N PRO A 7 14.96 -11.26 -2.05
CA PRO A 7 14.24 -11.51 -0.80
C PRO A 7 13.16 -10.47 -0.46
N ALA A 8 13.43 -9.18 -0.67
CA ALA A 8 12.45 -8.16 -0.30
C ALA A 8 11.25 -8.14 -1.25
N THR A 9 11.48 -8.31 -2.55
CA THR A 9 10.39 -8.42 -3.53
C THR A 9 9.50 -9.60 -3.20
N ARG A 10 10.11 -10.77 -2.90
CA ARG A 10 9.36 -11.95 -2.51
C ARG A 10 8.57 -11.72 -1.22
N ALA A 11 9.20 -11.10 -0.21
CA ALA A 11 8.54 -10.80 1.07
C ALA A 11 7.35 -9.85 0.86
N LEU A 12 7.50 -8.81 0.04
CA LEU A 12 6.40 -7.89 -0.26
C LEU A 12 5.24 -8.59 -0.96
N LEU A 13 5.52 -9.44 -1.94
CA LEU A 13 4.48 -10.22 -2.61
C LEU A 13 3.71 -11.10 -1.63
N LEU A 14 4.44 -11.88 -0.83
CA LEU A 14 3.83 -12.80 0.12
C LEU A 14 3.04 -12.06 1.21
N LEU A 15 3.58 -10.96 1.72
CA LEU A 15 2.93 -10.18 2.76
C LEU A 15 1.62 -9.55 2.26
N ASN A 16 1.62 -8.95 1.07
CA ASN A 16 0.42 -8.36 0.50
C ASN A 16 -0.66 -9.40 0.24
N VAL A 17 -0.28 -10.56 -0.32
CA VAL A 17 -1.23 -11.65 -0.59
C VAL A 17 -1.78 -12.21 0.72
N ALA A 18 -0.93 -12.44 1.73
CA ALA A 18 -1.35 -12.96 3.03
C ALA A 18 -2.31 -12.00 3.73
N LEU A 19 -2.01 -10.70 3.72
CA LEU A 19 -2.87 -9.69 4.32
C LEU A 19 -4.21 -9.56 3.58
N PHE A 20 -4.22 -9.71 2.26
CA PHE A 20 -5.46 -9.73 1.50
C PHE A 20 -6.33 -10.93 1.88
N ALA A 21 -5.72 -12.10 2.07
CA ALA A 21 -6.46 -13.27 2.53
C ALA A 21 -7.10 -13.02 3.91
N VAL A 22 -6.36 -12.40 4.83
CA VAL A 22 -6.90 -12.01 6.14
C VAL A 22 -8.03 -10.98 5.98
N GLN A 23 -7.87 -9.97 5.13
CA GLN A 23 -8.94 -9.00 4.83
C GLN A 23 -10.20 -9.71 4.33
N TYR A 24 -10.03 -10.63 3.39
CA TYR A 24 -11.15 -11.36 2.79
C TYR A 24 -11.92 -12.14 3.84
N LEU A 25 -11.20 -12.75 4.80
CA LEU A 25 -11.81 -13.57 5.85
C LEU A 25 -12.41 -12.74 6.99
N THR A 26 -11.88 -11.55 7.26
CA THR A 26 -12.27 -10.75 8.43
C THR A 26 -13.12 -9.52 8.09
N GLY A 27 -13.31 -9.21 6.81
CA GLY A 27 -14.06 -8.04 6.38
C GLY A 27 -13.39 -6.74 6.81
N ASP A 28 -14.13 -5.88 7.49
CA ASP A 28 -13.67 -4.54 7.86
C ASP A 28 -12.70 -4.48 9.04
N LEU A 29 -12.38 -5.62 9.66
CA LEU A 29 -11.52 -5.63 10.84
C LEU A 29 -10.14 -5.00 10.59
N LEU A 30 -9.58 -5.22 9.40
CA LEU A 30 -8.29 -4.62 9.03
C LEU A 30 -8.46 -3.23 8.41
N LEU A 31 -9.54 -3.01 7.67
CA LEU A 31 -9.75 -1.73 6.98
C LEU A 31 -9.95 -0.57 7.95
N ARG A 32 -10.75 -0.77 8.99
CA ARG A 32 -11.04 0.33 9.93
C ARG A 32 -9.78 0.87 10.61
N PRO A 33 -8.88 0.06 11.20
CA PRO A 33 -7.70 0.62 11.88
C PRO A 33 -6.52 0.90 10.94
N PHE A 34 -6.40 0.24 9.79
CA PHE A 34 -5.16 0.22 9.00
C PHE A 34 -5.27 0.84 7.60
N ALA A 35 -6.47 1.05 7.06
CA ALA A 35 -6.62 1.83 5.84
C ALA A 35 -6.32 3.31 6.11
N LEU A 36 -6.02 4.06 5.06
CA LEU A 36 -5.72 5.49 5.19
C LEU A 36 -7.03 6.28 5.19
N TRP A 37 -7.43 6.77 6.35
CA TRP A 37 -8.63 7.58 6.50
C TRP A 37 -8.29 9.06 6.48
N PRO A 38 -9.07 9.90 5.77
CA PRO A 38 -8.83 11.34 5.79
C PRO A 38 -9.13 11.93 7.16
N PRO A 39 -8.37 12.96 7.63
CA PRO A 39 -8.66 13.59 8.92
C PRO A 39 -10.09 14.12 9.03
N ALA A 40 -10.68 14.58 7.92
CA ALA A 40 -12.06 15.08 7.89
C ALA A 40 -13.10 13.99 8.20
N SER A 41 -12.74 12.71 8.17
CA SER A 41 -13.68 11.63 8.49
C SER A 41 -14.18 11.70 9.94
N ALA A 42 -13.43 12.33 10.82
CA ALA A 42 -13.85 12.53 12.22
C ALA A 42 -15.15 13.33 12.35
N GLN A 43 -15.56 14.07 11.32
CA GLN A 43 -16.81 14.82 11.31
C GLN A 43 -18.04 13.94 11.05
N PHE A 44 -17.83 12.69 10.63
CA PHE A 44 -18.92 11.78 10.28
C PHE A 44 -19.11 10.76 11.39
N PRO A 45 -20.32 10.66 11.97
CA PRO A 45 -20.58 9.72 13.05
C PRO A 45 -20.27 8.27 12.65
N GLY A 46 -19.50 7.59 13.49
CA GLY A 46 -19.13 6.19 13.26
C GLY A 46 -18.00 5.94 12.26
N ALA A 47 -17.50 6.98 11.59
CA ALA A 47 -16.37 6.82 10.69
C ALA A 47 -15.05 6.70 11.46
N PRO A 48 -14.12 5.86 10.98
CA PRO A 48 -12.78 5.79 11.59
C PRO A 48 -12.03 7.11 11.44
N SER A 49 -11.17 7.42 12.40
CA SER A 49 -10.33 8.61 12.36
C SER A 49 -8.95 8.30 11.79
N PHE A 50 -8.28 9.32 11.25
CA PHE A 50 -6.90 9.20 10.81
C PHE A 50 -5.98 8.86 11.98
N GLN A 51 -5.07 7.91 11.74
CA GLN A 51 -4.00 7.54 12.66
C GLN A 51 -2.67 7.54 11.92
N VAL A 52 -1.59 7.92 12.61
CA VAL A 52 -0.28 8.11 11.95
C VAL A 52 0.26 6.83 11.29
N TRP A 53 0.00 5.65 11.88
CA TRP A 53 0.45 4.38 11.29
C TRP A 53 -0.19 4.08 9.94
N GLN A 54 -1.34 4.67 9.66
CA GLN A 54 -2.05 4.47 8.40
C GLN A 54 -1.26 4.98 7.19
N LEU A 55 -0.33 5.92 7.39
CA LEU A 55 0.57 6.39 6.35
C LEU A 55 1.40 5.25 5.74
N LEU A 56 1.62 4.20 6.50
CA LEU A 56 2.38 3.02 6.08
C LEU A 56 1.48 1.81 5.82
N THR A 57 0.58 1.52 6.75
CA THR A 57 -0.20 0.27 6.73
C THR A 57 -1.16 0.18 5.56
N TYR A 58 -1.72 1.32 5.10
CA TYR A 58 -2.65 1.33 3.98
C TYR A 58 -2.07 0.68 2.72
N GLY A 59 -0.76 0.79 2.53
CA GLY A 59 -0.04 0.29 1.36
C GLY A 59 0.01 -1.23 1.26
N PHE A 60 -0.44 -1.94 2.29
CA PHE A 60 -0.46 -3.41 2.34
C PHE A 60 -1.88 -3.97 2.26
N LEU A 61 -2.89 -3.11 2.19
CA LEU A 61 -4.29 -3.52 2.05
C LEU A 61 -4.75 -3.31 0.62
N HIS A 62 -5.77 -4.05 0.18
CA HIS A 62 -6.30 -3.95 -1.18
C HIS A 62 -7.82 -3.97 -1.17
N GLY A 63 -8.41 -3.21 -2.09
CA GLY A 63 -9.86 -3.07 -2.18
C GLY A 63 -10.54 -4.20 -2.92
N SER A 64 -9.82 -4.93 -3.78
CA SER A 64 -10.38 -6.01 -4.58
C SER A 64 -9.28 -6.97 -5.03
N LEU A 65 -9.69 -8.17 -5.46
CA LEU A 65 -8.76 -9.16 -6.02
C LEU A 65 -8.09 -8.62 -7.30
N THR A 66 -8.82 -7.91 -8.14
CA THR A 66 -8.26 -7.29 -9.35
C THR A 66 -7.19 -6.26 -9.00
N HIS A 67 -7.44 -5.42 -8.00
CA HIS A 67 -6.47 -4.43 -7.53
C HIS A 67 -5.20 -5.10 -7.02
N LEU A 68 -5.35 -6.13 -6.18
CA LEU A 68 -4.22 -6.92 -5.69
C LEU A 68 -3.44 -7.53 -6.85
N PHE A 69 -4.14 -8.14 -7.82
CA PHE A 69 -3.49 -8.82 -8.94
C PHE A 69 -2.61 -7.86 -9.74
N PHE A 70 -3.14 -6.70 -10.13
CA PHE A 70 -2.36 -5.76 -10.93
C PHE A 70 -1.16 -5.18 -10.17
N ASN A 71 -1.33 -4.88 -8.89
CA ASN A 71 -0.21 -4.41 -8.07
C ASN A 71 0.86 -5.48 -7.91
N MET A 72 0.48 -6.72 -7.65
CA MET A 72 1.42 -7.82 -7.47
C MET A 72 2.09 -8.21 -8.78
N PHE A 73 1.37 -8.15 -9.89
CA PHE A 73 1.94 -8.40 -11.22
C PHE A 73 3.04 -7.37 -11.53
N ALA A 74 2.77 -6.09 -11.31
CA ALA A 74 3.77 -5.04 -11.54
C ALA A 74 4.97 -5.19 -10.58
N LEU A 75 4.72 -5.53 -9.33
CA LEU A 75 5.78 -5.77 -8.35
C LEU A 75 6.65 -6.96 -8.77
N TYR A 76 6.02 -8.04 -9.25
CA TYR A 76 6.72 -9.21 -9.76
C TYR A 76 7.59 -8.86 -10.99
N MET A 77 7.02 -8.11 -11.94
CA MET A 77 7.71 -7.79 -13.19
C MET A 77 8.90 -6.86 -13.00
N PHE A 78 8.78 -5.88 -12.13
CA PHE A 78 9.77 -4.81 -12.03
C PHE A 78 10.55 -4.82 -10.70
N GLY A 79 9.92 -5.30 -9.63
CA GLY A 79 10.50 -5.21 -8.30
C GLY A 79 11.83 -5.94 -8.15
N GLY A 80 11.93 -7.14 -8.71
CA GLY A 80 13.15 -7.93 -8.60
C GLY A 80 14.37 -7.28 -9.25
N GLU A 81 14.20 -6.68 -10.42
CA GLU A 81 15.29 -5.97 -11.08
C GLU A 81 15.74 -4.74 -10.30
N ILE A 82 14.78 -3.95 -9.83
CA ILE A 82 15.08 -2.75 -9.05
C ILE A 82 15.80 -3.13 -7.75
N GLU A 83 15.36 -4.20 -7.08
CA GLU A 83 16.03 -4.70 -5.89
C GLU A 83 17.47 -5.11 -6.16
N ARG A 84 17.73 -5.80 -7.29
CA ARG A 84 19.10 -6.18 -7.68
C ARG A 84 19.97 -4.96 -7.96
N LEU A 85 19.40 -3.90 -8.56
CA LEU A 85 20.13 -2.67 -8.87
C LEU A 85 20.44 -1.84 -7.62
N LEU A 86 19.47 -1.67 -6.73
CA LEU A 86 19.60 -0.81 -5.56
C LEU A 86 20.21 -1.53 -4.35
N GLY A 87 20.12 -2.86 -4.31
CA GLY A 87 20.36 -3.65 -3.11
C GLY A 87 19.12 -3.66 -2.23
N THR A 88 18.96 -4.75 -1.47
CA THR A 88 17.75 -5.01 -0.68
C THR A 88 17.43 -3.87 0.28
N ARG A 89 18.43 -3.36 0.99
CA ARG A 89 18.24 -2.32 2.01
C ARG A 89 17.72 -1.02 1.41
N HIS A 90 18.35 -0.54 0.34
CA HIS A 90 17.92 0.69 -0.35
C HIS A 90 16.58 0.51 -1.04
N TYR A 91 16.34 -0.66 -1.59
CA TYR A 91 15.07 -0.99 -2.22
C TYR A 91 13.91 -0.90 -1.23
N VAL A 92 14.04 -1.52 -0.05
CA VAL A 92 13.00 -1.49 0.98
C VAL A 92 12.77 -0.05 1.45
N THR A 93 13.84 0.69 1.74
CA THR A 93 13.73 2.10 2.16
C THR A 93 13.03 2.93 1.10
N TYR A 94 13.42 2.80 -0.16
CA TYR A 94 12.82 3.53 -1.27
C TYR A 94 11.34 3.19 -1.41
N TYR A 95 10.98 1.91 -1.36
CA TYR A 95 9.59 1.46 -1.46
C TYR A 95 8.73 2.05 -0.35
N LEU A 96 9.19 1.96 0.90
CA LEU A 96 8.43 2.48 2.04
C LEU A 96 8.31 4.01 2.02
N VAL A 97 9.36 4.71 1.61
CA VAL A 97 9.31 6.17 1.43
C VAL A 97 8.27 6.54 0.37
N CYS A 98 8.20 5.80 -0.72
CA CYS A 98 7.21 6.03 -1.76
C CYS A 98 5.78 5.76 -1.26
N VAL A 99 5.59 4.72 -0.44
CA VAL A 99 4.28 4.42 0.18
C VAL A 99 3.84 5.58 1.07
N VAL A 100 4.70 6.05 1.96
CA VAL A 100 4.38 7.15 2.88
C VAL A 100 4.20 8.47 2.10
N GLY A 101 5.06 8.75 1.13
CA GLY A 101 4.93 9.95 0.30
C GLY A 101 3.61 10.00 -0.47
N ALA A 102 3.21 8.87 -1.03
CA ALA A 102 1.92 8.76 -1.72
C ALA A 102 0.75 8.97 -0.76
N ALA A 103 0.87 8.48 0.49
CA ALA A 103 -0.16 8.69 1.51
C ALA A 103 -0.32 10.18 1.83
N VAL A 104 0.79 10.89 2.03
CA VAL A 104 0.77 12.34 2.31
C VAL A 104 0.14 13.09 1.14
N ALA A 105 0.56 12.77 -0.09
CA ALA A 105 -0.01 13.41 -1.28
C ALA A 105 -1.52 13.16 -1.38
N GLN A 106 -1.96 11.94 -1.11
CA GLN A 106 -3.39 11.58 -1.14
C GLN A 106 -4.18 12.37 -0.09
N LEU A 107 -3.66 12.50 1.13
CA LEU A 107 -4.33 13.27 2.18
C LEU A 107 -4.43 14.75 1.80
N LEU A 108 -3.40 15.32 1.16
CA LEU A 108 -3.44 16.70 0.71
C LEU A 108 -4.50 16.92 -0.39
N VAL A 109 -4.63 15.97 -1.30
CA VAL A 109 -5.67 16.04 -2.35
C VAL A 109 -7.06 15.91 -1.73
N ILE A 110 -7.28 14.89 -0.89
CA ILE A 110 -8.59 14.61 -0.29
C ILE A 110 -9.02 15.75 0.65
N SER A 111 -8.09 16.39 1.37
CA SER A 111 -8.44 17.48 2.31
C SER A 111 -9.04 18.68 1.62
N ASN A 112 -8.81 18.85 0.31
CA ASN A 112 -9.38 19.91 -0.50
C ASN A 112 -10.68 19.49 -1.22
N MET A 113 -11.14 18.26 -0.99
CA MET A 113 -12.36 17.74 -1.61
C MET A 113 -13.42 17.52 -0.55
N ASN A 114 -14.61 18.04 -0.79
CA ASN A 114 -15.73 17.93 0.15
C ASN A 114 -16.46 16.59 -0.07
N MET A 115 -15.80 15.50 0.26
CA MET A 115 -16.28 14.13 0.00
C MET A 115 -16.59 13.37 1.29
N ALA A 116 -17.48 12.37 1.16
CA ALA A 116 -17.71 11.41 2.23
C ALA A 116 -16.42 10.68 2.61
N PRO A 117 -16.29 10.18 3.85
CA PRO A 117 -15.06 9.50 4.29
C PRO A 117 -14.86 8.19 3.55
N ILE A 118 -13.94 8.17 2.58
CA ILE A 118 -13.56 6.98 1.83
C ILE A 118 -12.11 6.66 2.16
N PRO A 119 -11.82 5.42 2.61
CA PRO A 119 -10.45 5.03 2.89
C PRO A 119 -9.65 4.79 1.63
N THR A 120 -8.35 5.08 1.68
CA THR A 120 -7.39 4.72 0.63
C THR A 120 -6.66 3.46 1.03
N VAL A 121 -6.51 2.53 0.08
CA VAL A 121 -5.76 1.29 0.24
C VAL A 121 -4.97 0.98 -1.02
N GLY A 122 -3.92 0.16 -0.90
CA GLY A 122 -3.23 -0.41 -2.04
C GLY A 122 -1.73 -0.15 -2.05
N ALA A 123 -1.00 -1.08 -2.67
CA ALA A 123 0.44 -1.02 -2.83
C ALA A 123 0.88 -0.08 -3.97
N SER A 124 -0.05 0.56 -4.67
CA SER A 124 0.23 1.30 -5.90
C SER A 124 1.23 2.44 -5.70
N GLY A 125 1.22 3.13 -4.54
CA GLY A 125 2.19 4.18 -4.26
C GLY A 125 3.63 3.68 -4.32
N GLY A 126 3.93 2.55 -3.67
CA GLY A 126 5.24 1.91 -3.72
C GLY A 126 5.55 1.36 -5.11
N VAL A 127 4.58 0.72 -5.74
CA VAL A 127 4.74 0.12 -7.07
C VAL A 127 5.04 1.18 -8.13
N PHE A 128 4.29 2.29 -8.16
CA PHE A 128 4.59 3.39 -9.08
C PHE A 128 5.95 4.02 -8.77
N GLY A 129 6.33 4.10 -7.50
CA GLY A 129 7.66 4.54 -7.13
C GLY A 129 8.76 3.68 -7.75
N LEU A 130 8.57 2.35 -7.75
CA LEU A 130 9.52 1.42 -8.38
C LEU A 130 9.61 1.64 -9.89
N LEU A 131 8.49 1.94 -10.55
CA LEU A 131 8.50 2.20 -11.99
C LEU A 131 9.26 3.48 -12.35
N LEU A 132 9.37 4.42 -11.41
CA LEU A 132 10.08 5.68 -11.60
C LEU A 132 11.54 5.61 -11.11
N ALA A 133 11.94 4.51 -10.55
CA ALA A 133 13.27 4.34 -9.98
C ALA A 133 14.39 4.30 -11.04
#